data_2956115beabab361d4c6f7ae24ea6afe
#
_entry.id   2956115beabab361d4c6f7ae24ea6afe
#
_cell.length_a   1.000
_cell.length_b   1.000
_cell.length_c   1.000
_cell.angle_alpha   90.00
_cell.angle_beta   90.00
_cell.angle_gamma   90.00
#
_symmetry.space_group_name_H-M   'P 1'
#
loop_
_entity.id
_entity.type
_entity.pdbx_description
1 polymer ?
#
loop_
_entity_poly.entity_id
_entity_poly.type
_entity_poly.pdbx_seq_one_letter_code
_entity_poly.pdbx_strand_id
1 'polypeptide(L)'
;MIAVFRSGLIINLLACFTVMLAAQEDPFRDNEDIFMEYSDSVLLTKEFSGGIILHSQGFGIEFQKGKNVNFFKKRLLDFSLVDMRSPKEVRVVNPYFTNAKSYAYGKLNSVFVLRGGYGFQRLIATKPYWGGIELRYFYIGGVSVGMAKPVYLNIINLVSISSYYYEYKLTTEKYDPDEHFTDNIYGRASFVKGFNELKVYPGIYGKVGFSFDFGAYSTSIKNLELGAIIDVFPNPIPVMAYNDKEYYFLTLFLSVSFGKRYN
;
A
#
# COMPACT_ATOMS: atom_id res chain seq x y z
N MET A 1 -16.43 -16.02 -24.66
CA MET A 1 -15.67 -15.22 -25.66
C MET A 1 -14.95 -13.99 -25.07
N ILE A 2 -15.44 -13.38 -23.99
CA ILE A 2 -14.81 -12.17 -23.35
C ILE A 2 -13.54 -12.49 -22.53
N ALA A 3 -13.42 -13.69 -21.98
CA ALA A 3 -12.26 -14.08 -21.16
C ALA A 3 -10.98 -14.32 -21.98
N VAL A 4 -11.11 -14.79 -23.23
CA VAL A 4 -9.96 -15.06 -24.11
C VAL A 4 -9.35 -13.75 -24.64
N PHE A 5 -10.17 -12.69 -24.78
CA PHE A 5 -9.69 -11.38 -25.24
C PHE A 5 -8.86 -10.63 -24.15
N ARG A 6 -9.16 -10.88 -22.87
CA ARG A 6 -8.43 -10.27 -21.76
C ARG A 6 -7.04 -10.88 -21.54
N SER A 7 -6.91 -12.18 -21.71
CA SER A 7 -5.60 -12.85 -21.60
C SER A 7 -4.65 -12.49 -22.74
N GLY A 8 -5.15 -12.31 -23.97
CA GLY A 8 -4.34 -11.87 -25.09
C GLY A 8 -3.79 -10.45 -24.95
N LEU A 9 -4.55 -9.54 -24.35
CA LEU A 9 -4.10 -8.16 -24.11
C LEU A 9 -2.98 -8.07 -23.07
N ILE A 10 -3.06 -8.87 -22.01
CA ILE A 10 -2.05 -8.92 -20.94
C ILE A 10 -0.75 -9.54 -21.47
N ILE A 11 -0.83 -10.58 -22.28
CA ILE A 11 0.35 -11.23 -22.87
C ILE A 11 1.04 -10.30 -23.88
N ASN A 12 0.29 -9.55 -24.69
CA ASN A 12 0.87 -8.56 -25.60
C ASN A 12 1.49 -7.36 -24.84
N LEU A 13 0.90 -6.92 -23.74
CA LEU A 13 1.48 -5.85 -22.90
C LEU A 13 2.79 -6.31 -22.23
N LEU A 14 2.84 -7.57 -21.75
CA LEU A 14 4.06 -8.16 -21.19
C LEU A 14 5.15 -8.34 -22.29
N ALA A 15 4.79 -8.77 -23.48
CA ALA A 15 5.71 -8.93 -24.60
C ALA A 15 6.26 -7.58 -25.09
N CYS A 16 5.45 -6.51 -25.16
CA CYS A 16 5.92 -5.16 -25.44
C CYS A 16 6.89 -4.64 -24.37
N PHE A 17 6.64 -4.95 -23.10
CA PHE A 17 7.50 -4.55 -22.00
C PHE A 17 8.86 -5.24 -22.02
N THR A 18 8.90 -6.53 -22.39
CA THR A 18 10.16 -7.29 -22.55
C THR A 18 10.96 -6.84 -23.77
N VAL A 19 10.32 -6.46 -24.87
CA VAL A 19 11.00 -5.93 -26.06
C VAL A 19 11.57 -4.52 -25.79
N MET A 20 10.88 -3.68 -25.02
CA MET A 20 11.43 -2.39 -24.59
C MET A 20 12.64 -2.53 -23.66
N LEU A 21 12.66 -3.55 -22.79
CA LEU A 21 13.82 -3.83 -21.93
C LEU A 21 15.04 -4.38 -22.70
N ALA A 22 14.82 -5.10 -23.80
CA ALA A 22 15.89 -5.68 -24.63
C ALA A 22 16.47 -4.70 -25.67
N ALA A 23 15.76 -3.62 -26.01
CA ALA A 23 16.17 -2.63 -26.99
C ALA A 23 16.95 -1.44 -26.41
N GLN A 24 17.16 -1.39 -25.10
CA GLN A 24 18.05 -0.40 -24.48
C GLN A 24 19.49 -0.91 -24.49
N GLU A 25 20.20 -0.72 -25.59
CA GLU A 25 21.64 -0.52 -25.53
C GLU A 25 21.85 0.70 -24.59
N ASP A 26 22.61 0.49 -23.53
CA ASP A 26 22.83 1.47 -22.46
C ASP A 26 23.64 2.65 -23.06
N PRO A 27 23.01 3.80 -23.44
CA PRO A 27 23.73 4.91 -24.09
C PRO A 27 24.70 5.60 -23.12
N PHE A 28 24.75 5.14 -21.88
CA PHE A 28 25.60 5.67 -20.82
C PHE A 28 26.84 4.81 -20.53
N ARG A 29 27.02 3.69 -21.22
CA ARG A 29 28.13 2.77 -20.97
C ARG A 29 29.52 3.40 -21.25
N ASP A 30 29.58 4.26 -22.23
CA ASP A 30 30.85 4.93 -22.62
C ASP A 30 31.18 6.17 -21.75
N ASN A 31 30.22 6.64 -20.95
CA ASN A 31 30.42 7.79 -20.05
C ASN A 31 30.70 7.39 -18.60
N GLU A 32 30.58 6.10 -18.23
CA GLU A 32 30.87 5.67 -16.85
C GLU A 32 32.32 5.96 -16.42
N ASP A 33 33.28 5.83 -17.32
CA ASP A 33 34.71 6.03 -17.03
C ASP A 33 35.02 7.50 -16.78
N ILE A 34 34.37 8.43 -17.49
CA ILE A 34 34.61 9.87 -17.36
C ILE A 34 34.00 10.44 -16.08
N PHE A 35 32.84 9.89 -15.65
CA PHE A 35 32.18 10.34 -14.41
C PHE A 35 32.79 9.70 -13.15
N MET A 36 33.46 8.56 -13.26
CA MET A 36 34.13 7.90 -12.12
C MET A 36 35.27 8.78 -11.57
N GLU A 37 35.97 9.49 -12.42
CA GLU A 37 37.12 10.35 -12.01
C GLU A 37 36.66 11.63 -11.29
N TYR A 38 35.42 12.11 -11.54
CA TYR A 38 34.88 13.33 -10.91
C TYR A 38 34.07 13.08 -9.63
N SER A 39 33.70 11.83 -9.35
CA SER A 39 32.74 11.49 -8.26
C SER A 39 33.37 11.03 -6.94
N ASP A 40 34.70 10.95 -6.85
CA ASP A 40 35.40 10.47 -5.66
C ASP A 40 35.38 11.45 -4.47
N SER A 41 34.89 12.67 -4.69
CA SER A 41 34.77 13.68 -3.65
C SER A 41 33.38 13.70 -3.02
N VAL A 42 33.24 12.99 -1.87
CA VAL A 42 32.15 13.14 -0.90
C VAL A 42 30.78 12.60 -1.35
N LEU A 43 30.73 11.37 -1.80
CA LEU A 43 29.46 10.69 -1.90
C LEU A 43 29.03 10.20 -0.50
N LEU A 44 28.01 10.83 0.08
CA LEU A 44 27.36 10.31 1.28
C LEU A 44 26.81 8.91 0.97
N THR A 45 27.31 7.91 1.72
CA THR A 45 27.13 6.49 1.33
C THR A 45 25.81 5.91 1.79
N LYS A 46 25.21 6.45 2.82
CA LYS A 46 23.96 5.94 3.43
C LYS A 46 22.88 6.99 3.41
N GLU A 47 21.66 6.54 3.30
CA GLU A 47 20.49 7.40 3.40
C GLU A 47 19.38 6.71 4.22
N PHE A 48 18.61 7.52 4.93
CA PHE A 48 17.44 7.10 5.65
C PHE A 48 16.34 8.11 5.39
N SER A 49 15.16 7.61 5.04
CA SER A 49 13.96 8.44 4.84
C SER A 49 12.74 7.77 5.43
N GLY A 50 11.78 8.60 5.84
CA GLY A 50 10.48 8.16 6.28
C GLY A 50 9.42 9.08 5.72
N GLY A 51 8.24 8.54 5.46
CA GLY A 51 7.18 9.29 4.82
C GLY A 51 5.82 8.66 4.93
N ILE A 52 4.88 9.31 4.24
CA ILE A 52 3.50 8.87 4.12
C ILE A 52 3.29 8.35 2.71
N ILE A 53 2.67 7.19 2.60
CA ILE A 53 2.25 6.59 1.35
C ILE A 53 0.72 6.67 1.24
N LEU A 54 0.25 7.23 0.15
CA LEU A 54 -1.15 7.22 -0.26
C LEU A 54 -1.28 6.26 -1.44
N HIS A 55 -2.25 5.39 -1.42
CA HIS A 55 -2.49 4.47 -2.52
C HIS A 55 -3.98 4.35 -2.84
N SER A 56 -4.30 3.77 -4.00
CA SER A 56 -5.67 3.69 -4.51
C SER A 56 -6.67 3.00 -3.57
N GLN A 57 -6.19 2.22 -2.60
CA GLN A 57 -7.01 1.46 -1.66
C GLN A 57 -6.81 1.89 -0.19
N GLY A 58 -6.08 2.99 0.08
CA GLY A 58 -5.88 3.47 1.44
C GLY A 58 -4.65 4.34 1.62
N PHE A 59 -4.07 4.29 2.80
CA PHE A 59 -2.87 5.06 3.16
C PHE A 59 -2.01 4.30 4.17
N GLY A 60 -0.79 4.77 4.36
CA GLY A 60 0.12 4.18 5.33
C GLY A 60 1.36 5.01 5.56
N ILE A 61 2.33 4.39 6.22
CA ILE A 61 3.64 4.93 6.50
C ILE A 61 4.71 4.07 5.83
N GLU A 62 5.80 4.72 5.44
CA GLU A 62 6.91 4.09 4.73
C GLU A 62 8.24 4.54 5.31
N PHE A 63 9.18 3.62 5.43
CA PHE A 63 10.55 3.85 5.84
C PHE A 63 11.49 3.20 4.84
N GLN A 64 12.47 3.96 4.37
CA GLN A 64 13.46 3.46 3.43
C GLN A 64 14.86 3.70 3.97
N LYS A 65 15.72 2.70 3.80
CA LYS A 65 17.15 2.80 4.05
C LYS A 65 17.90 2.50 2.76
N GLY A 66 18.63 3.48 2.27
CA GLY A 66 19.42 3.36 1.05
C GLY A 66 20.91 3.26 1.35
N LYS A 67 21.63 2.58 0.46
CA LYS A 67 23.08 2.59 0.39
C LYS A 67 23.51 2.84 -1.07
N ASN A 68 24.28 3.89 -1.30
CA ASN A 68 24.86 4.15 -2.59
C ASN A 68 25.91 3.08 -2.91
N VAL A 69 25.77 2.41 -4.05
CA VAL A 69 26.76 1.47 -4.57
C VAL A 69 27.74 2.23 -5.45
N ASN A 70 27.21 3.07 -6.32
CA ASN A 70 27.91 4.04 -7.14
C ASN A 70 26.97 5.23 -7.39
N PHE A 71 27.41 6.22 -8.15
CA PHE A 71 26.63 7.42 -8.49
C PHE A 71 25.27 7.08 -9.13
N PHE A 72 25.22 6.05 -9.98
CA PHE A 72 24.03 5.68 -10.75
C PHE A 72 23.11 4.71 -10.02
N LYS A 73 23.63 3.92 -9.07
CA LYS A 73 22.88 2.81 -8.46
C LYS A 73 22.90 2.88 -6.94
N LYS A 74 21.71 2.75 -6.36
CA LYS A 74 21.50 2.60 -4.92
C LYS A 74 20.86 1.25 -4.62
N ARG A 75 21.16 0.68 -3.46
CA ARG A 75 20.42 -0.43 -2.85
C ARG A 75 19.42 0.16 -1.87
N LEU A 76 18.21 -0.36 -1.88
CA LEU A 76 17.14 0.08 -0.98
C LEU A 76 16.67 -1.09 -0.12
N LEU A 77 16.46 -0.81 1.16
CA LEU A 77 15.62 -1.60 2.06
C LEU A 77 14.36 -0.77 2.29
N ASP A 78 13.21 -1.37 2.04
CA ASP A 78 11.89 -0.73 2.13
C ASP A 78 11.05 -1.43 3.20
N PHE A 79 10.43 -0.64 4.06
CA PHE A 79 9.48 -1.10 5.06
C PHE A 79 8.24 -0.21 5.00
N SER A 80 7.07 -0.80 4.87
CA SER A 80 5.83 -0.04 4.88
C SER A 80 4.72 -0.75 5.64
N LEU A 81 3.87 0.04 6.29
CA LEU A 81 2.65 -0.40 6.93
C LEU A 81 1.49 0.40 6.36
N VAL A 82 0.56 -0.28 5.73
CA VAL A 82 -0.57 0.33 5.03
C VAL A 82 -1.90 -0.26 5.43
N ASP A 83 -2.95 0.56 5.41
CA ASP A 83 -4.36 0.17 5.56
C ASP A 83 -4.92 -0.14 4.16
N MET A 84 -5.48 -1.33 3.97
CA MET A 84 -6.05 -1.76 2.70
C MET A 84 -7.57 -1.83 2.80
N ARG A 85 -8.24 -1.11 1.91
CA ARG A 85 -9.70 -1.06 1.81
C ARG A 85 -10.16 -1.60 0.48
N SER A 86 -11.28 -2.30 0.48
CA SER A 86 -11.89 -2.66 -0.78
C SER A 86 -12.45 -1.41 -1.48
N PRO A 87 -12.22 -1.25 -2.80
CA PRO A 87 -12.84 -0.14 -3.55
C PRO A 87 -14.38 -0.22 -3.59
N LYS A 88 -14.94 -1.36 -3.21
CA LYS A 88 -16.40 -1.58 -3.11
C LYS A 88 -16.97 -1.28 -1.72
N GLU A 89 -16.16 -0.76 -0.78
CA GLU A 89 -16.60 -0.41 0.57
C GLU A 89 -17.56 0.78 0.54
N VAL A 90 -18.82 0.55 0.89
CA VAL A 90 -19.84 1.60 1.04
C VAL A 90 -20.09 1.85 2.52
N ARG A 91 -20.02 3.10 2.92
CA ARG A 91 -20.36 3.52 4.28
C ARG A 91 -21.82 3.90 4.40
N VAL A 92 -22.48 3.33 5.38
CA VAL A 92 -23.90 3.54 5.67
C VAL A 92 -24.04 4.05 7.10
N VAL A 93 -25.07 4.85 7.34
CA VAL A 93 -25.53 5.26 8.68
C VAL A 93 -26.94 4.73 8.83
N ASN A 94 -27.26 4.12 9.96
CA ASN A 94 -28.62 3.67 10.22
C ASN A 94 -29.55 4.89 10.38
N PRO A 95 -30.57 5.06 9.53
CA PRO A 95 -31.43 6.25 9.56
C PRO A 95 -32.44 6.25 10.73
N TYR A 96 -32.64 5.10 11.34
CA TYR A 96 -33.62 4.97 12.44
C TYR A 96 -33.13 5.49 13.79
N PHE A 97 -31.82 5.80 13.91
CA PHE A 97 -31.21 6.22 15.17
C PHE A 97 -30.44 7.54 15.01
N THR A 98 -30.78 8.51 15.85
CA THR A 98 -30.26 9.89 15.77
C THR A 98 -28.73 10.00 16.02
N ASN A 99 -28.14 9.06 16.76
CA ASN A 99 -26.71 9.04 17.10
C ASN A 99 -25.95 7.84 16.52
N ALA A 100 -26.49 7.25 15.47
CA ALA A 100 -25.87 6.11 14.81
C ALA A 100 -24.50 6.47 14.20
N LYS A 101 -23.49 5.64 14.47
CA LYS A 101 -22.15 5.82 13.88
C LYS A 101 -22.08 5.13 12.52
N SER A 102 -21.48 5.82 11.53
CA SER A 102 -21.28 5.24 10.22
C SER A 102 -20.45 3.95 10.29
N TYR A 103 -20.85 2.95 9.53
CA TYR A 103 -20.15 1.67 9.40
C TYR A 103 -20.07 1.26 7.92
N ALA A 104 -19.15 0.35 7.60
CA ALA A 104 -19.03 -0.21 6.27
C ALA A 104 -19.90 -1.49 6.21
N TYR A 105 -20.96 -1.45 5.41
CA TYR A 105 -21.85 -2.60 5.22
C TYR A 105 -21.12 -3.72 4.47
N GLY A 106 -21.29 -4.94 4.92
CA GLY A 106 -20.67 -6.12 4.32
C GLY A 106 -19.16 -6.26 4.58
N LYS A 107 -18.54 -5.43 5.39
CA LYS A 107 -17.12 -5.52 5.71
C LYS A 107 -16.84 -6.56 6.77
N LEU A 108 -16.18 -7.66 6.38
CA LEU A 108 -15.80 -8.75 7.31
C LEU A 108 -14.54 -8.40 8.11
N ASN A 109 -13.52 -7.90 7.43
CA ASN A 109 -12.23 -7.61 8.05
C ASN A 109 -11.68 -6.25 7.62
N SER A 110 -11.02 -5.57 8.55
CA SER A 110 -10.09 -4.48 8.26
C SER A 110 -8.72 -5.07 8.03
N VAL A 111 -8.10 -4.77 6.88
CA VAL A 111 -6.83 -5.38 6.46
C VAL A 111 -5.71 -4.36 6.55
N PHE A 112 -4.65 -4.73 7.27
CA PHE A 112 -3.40 -3.99 7.30
C PHE A 112 -2.33 -4.85 6.65
N VAL A 113 -1.45 -4.25 5.87
CA VAL A 113 -0.34 -4.97 5.22
C VAL A 113 0.97 -4.36 5.68
N LEU A 114 1.81 -5.19 6.30
CA LEU A 114 3.20 -4.90 6.61
C LEU A 114 4.05 -5.48 5.49
N ARG A 115 4.90 -4.65 4.89
CA ARG A 115 5.82 -5.05 3.82
C ARG A 115 7.24 -4.84 4.24
N GLY A 116 8.12 -5.75 3.83
CA GLY A 116 9.56 -5.62 3.99
C GLY A 116 10.25 -6.15 2.74
N GLY A 117 11.08 -5.30 2.11
CA GLY A 117 11.68 -5.68 0.84
C GLY A 117 13.04 -5.07 0.59
N TYR A 118 13.66 -5.62 -0.44
CA TYR A 118 14.95 -5.20 -0.92
C TYR A 118 14.89 -4.91 -2.42
N GLY A 119 15.57 -3.86 -2.83
CA GLY A 119 15.56 -3.49 -4.24
C GLY A 119 16.70 -2.55 -4.62
N PHE A 120 16.54 -2.03 -5.81
CA PHE A 120 17.52 -1.14 -6.42
C PHE A 120 16.84 0.09 -6.98
N GLN A 121 17.56 1.19 -6.92
CA GLN A 121 17.18 2.45 -7.55
C GLN A 121 18.29 2.88 -8.50
N ARG A 122 17.92 3.26 -9.72
CA ARG A 122 18.85 3.72 -10.76
C ARG A 122 18.53 5.12 -11.19
N LEU A 123 19.56 5.88 -11.45
CA LEU A 123 19.50 7.25 -11.93
C LEU A 123 19.04 7.30 -13.39
N ILE A 124 18.11 8.18 -13.70
CA ILE A 124 17.69 8.53 -15.06
C ILE A 124 18.22 9.92 -15.41
N ALA A 125 18.00 10.90 -14.52
CA ALA A 125 18.42 12.27 -14.74
C ALA A 125 18.96 12.89 -13.44
N THR A 126 20.09 13.56 -13.54
CA THR A 126 20.72 14.31 -12.43
C THR A 126 20.10 15.70 -12.31
N LYS A 127 20.27 16.33 -11.16
CA LYS A 127 19.96 17.76 -10.97
C LYS A 127 20.93 18.60 -11.81
N PRO A 128 20.44 19.36 -12.79
CA PRO A 128 21.33 20.18 -13.64
C PRO A 128 21.99 21.30 -12.87
N TYR A 129 21.33 21.86 -11.85
CA TYR A 129 21.81 22.96 -11.01
C TYR A 129 21.15 22.96 -9.62
N TRP A 130 21.45 23.96 -8.79
CA TRP A 130 20.81 24.19 -7.49
C TRP A 130 19.30 24.34 -7.65
N GLY A 131 18.54 23.44 -7.01
CA GLY A 131 17.07 23.42 -7.08
C GLY A 131 16.45 22.56 -8.16
N GLY A 132 17.26 21.83 -8.95
CA GLY A 132 16.78 20.84 -9.92
C GLY A 132 16.19 19.58 -9.25
N ILE A 133 15.52 18.78 -10.06
CA ILE A 133 14.91 17.49 -9.64
C ILE A 133 15.81 16.36 -10.12
N GLU A 134 16.17 15.45 -9.23
CA GLU A 134 16.82 14.20 -9.59
C GLU A 134 15.74 13.14 -9.84
N LEU A 135 15.77 12.50 -10.99
CA LEU A 135 14.86 11.45 -11.38
C LEU A 135 15.54 10.09 -11.31
N ARG A 136 14.94 9.17 -10.58
CA ARG A 136 15.35 7.77 -10.49
C ARG A 136 14.19 6.84 -10.71
N TYR A 137 14.42 5.68 -11.28
CA TYR A 137 13.45 4.58 -11.23
C TYR A 137 13.89 3.54 -10.21
N PHE A 138 12.95 2.85 -9.62
CA PHE A 138 13.24 1.81 -8.64
C PHE A 138 12.35 0.59 -8.84
N TYR A 139 12.87 -0.53 -8.38
CA TYR A 139 12.15 -1.79 -8.27
C TYR A 139 12.56 -2.48 -6.98
N ILE A 140 11.56 -2.96 -6.25
CA ILE A 140 11.70 -3.58 -4.94
C ILE A 140 10.86 -4.85 -4.95
N GLY A 141 11.41 -5.92 -4.39
CA GLY A 141 10.69 -7.15 -4.14
C GLY A 141 10.89 -7.60 -2.71
N GLY A 142 9.91 -8.27 -2.15
CA GLY A 142 10.00 -8.68 -0.77
C GLY A 142 8.81 -9.50 -0.28
N VAL A 143 8.73 -9.57 1.03
CA VAL A 143 7.65 -10.27 1.72
C VAL A 143 6.60 -9.29 2.23
N SER A 144 5.35 -9.72 2.21
CA SER A 144 4.24 -9.01 2.80
C SER A 144 3.53 -9.87 3.82
N VAL A 145 3.00 -9.23 4.85
CA VAL A 145 2.21 -9.87 5.90
C VAL A 145 0.89 -9.13 6.00
N GLY A 146 -0.17 -9.74 5.48
CA GLY A 146 -1.54 -9.25 5.63
C GLY A 146 -2.07 -9.60 7.02
N MET A 147 -2.59 -8.60 7.72
CA MET A 147 -3.22 -8.74 9.02
C MET A 147 -4.70 -8.39 8.88
N ALA A 148 -5.56 -9.40 8.92
CA ALA A 148 -7.00 -9.23 8.83
C ALA A 148 -7.60 -9.19 10.24
N LYS A 149 -8.12 -8.02 10.61
CA LYS A 149 -8.82 -7.78 11.86
C LYS A 149 -10.32 -7.86 11.64
N PRO A 150 -11.07 -8.76 12.33
CA PRO A 150 -12.52 -8.84 12.19
C PRO A 150 -13.19 -7.52 12.61
N VAL A 151 -14.25 -7.19 11.89
CA VAL A 151 -15.06 -6.00 12.16
C VAL A 151 -16.08 -6.33 13.22
N TYR A 152 -16.16 -5.48 14.25
CA TYR A 152 -17.17 -5.52 15.29
C TYR A 152 -18.14 -4.37 15.11
N LEU A 153 -19.43 -4.69 15.26
CA LEU A 153 -20.52 -3.74 15.18
C LEU A 153 -21.31 -3.73 16.50
N ASN A 154 -21.96 -2.62 16.75
CA ASN A 154 -22.94 -2.52 17.81
C ASN A 154 -24.29 -2.88 17.24
N ILE A 155 -24.88 -3.94 17.74
CA ILE A 155 -26.14 -4.53 17.29
C ILE A 155 -27.22 -4.25 18.32
N ILE A 156 -28.43 -3.99 17.83
CA ILE A 156 -29.60 -3.80 18.65
C ILE A 156 -30.38 -5.12 18.68
N ASN A 157 -30.39 -5.72 19.84
CA ASN A 157 -31.13 -6.94 20.09
C ASN A 157 -32.41 -6.63 20.88
N LEU A 158 -33.54 -7.14 20.41
CA LEU A 158 -34.79 -7.07 21.12
C LEU A 158 -34.75 -8.07 22.29
N VAL A 159 -34.85 -7.57 23.52
CA VAL A 159 -34.75 -8.41 24.74
C VAL A 159 -36.12 -8.88 25.23
N SER A 160 -37.08 -7.97 25.23
CA SER A 160 -38.43 -8.30 25.67
C SER A 160 -39.52 -7.59 24.86
N ILE A 161 -40.63 -8.26 24.70
CA ILE A 161 -41.82 -7.70 24.08
C ILE A 161 -42.92 -7.73 25.16
N SER A 162 -43.26 -6.54 25.66
CA SER A 162 -44.46 -6.38 26.51
C SER A 162 -45.56 -5.70 25.70
N SER A 163 -46.82 -5.87 26.11
CA SER A 163 -47.97 -5.26 25.45
C SER A 163 -47.89 -3.72 25.37
N TYR A 164 -47.00 -3.09 26.14
CA TYR A 164 -46.88 -1.63 26.24
C TYR A 164 -45.55 -1.05 25.81
N TYR A 165 -44.43 -1.85 25.73
CA TYR A 165 -43.14 -1.35 25.34
C TYR A 165 -42.20 -2.45 24.84
N TYR A 166 -41.25 -2.02 24.02
CA TYR A 166 -40.13 -2.84 23.51
C TYR A 166 -38.87 -2.48 24.26
N GLU A 167 -38.15 -3.48 24.78
CA GLU A 167 -36.87 -3.28 25.41
C GLU A 167 -35.76 -3.74 24.46
N TYR A 168 -34.86 -2.82 24.12
CA TYR A 168 -33.74 -3.08 23.23
C TYR A 168 -32.44 -3.05 24.03
N LYS A 169 -31.57 -3.99 23.76
CA LYS A 169 -30.23 -4.05 24.33
C LYS A 169 -29.19 -3.88 23.23
N LEU A 170 -28.24 -2.96 23.48
CA LEU A 170 -27.10 -2.75 22.58
C LEU A 170 -25.99 -3.74 22.97
N THR A 171 -25.61 -4.62 22.05
CA THR A 171 -24.52 -5.59 22.20
C THR A 171 -23.45 -5.32 21.16
N THR A 172 -22.18 -5.61 21.50
CA THR A 172 -21.07 -5.49 20.55
C THR A 172 -20.70 -6.87 20.06
N GLU A 173 -20.99 -7.15 18.79
CA GLU A 173 -20.84 -8.46 18.19
C GLU A 173 -19.94 -8.40 16.95
N LYS A 174 -19.31 -9.52 16.61
CA LYS A 174 -18.57 -9.67 15.37
C LYS A 174 -19.57 -9.67 14.22
N TYR A 175 -19.23 -8.92 13.16
CA TYR A 175 -20.12 -8.85 12.01
C TYR A 175 -20.31 -10.24 11.37
N ASP A 176 -21.59 -10.66 11.29
CA ASP A 176 -22.04 -11.82 10.54
C ASP A 176 -23.04 -11.37 9.49
N PRO A 177 -22.79 -11.61 8.19
CA PRO A 177 -23.69 -11.18 7.12
C PRO A 177 -25.04 -11.91 7.10
N ASP A 178 -25.13 -13.08 7.73
CA ASP A 178 -26.37 -13.89 7.78
C ASP A 178 -27.30 -13.46 8.92
N GLU A 179 -26.77 -12.82 9.98
CA GLU A 179 -27.52 -12.40 11.16
C GLU A 179 -27.68 -10.87 11.26
N HIS A 180 -26.74 -10.08 10.68
CA HIS A 180 -26.69 -8.64 10.86
C HIS A 180 -27.09 -7.89 9.60
N PHE A 181 -28.28 -7.29 9.64
CA PHE A 181 -28.84 -6.49 8.57
C PHE A 181 -28.83 -5.00 8.92
N THR A 182 -29.12 -4.15 7.94
CA THR A 182 -29.14 -2.69 8.12
C THR A 182 -30.07 -2.22 9.22
N ASP A 183 -31.10 -2.96 9.52
CA ASP A 183 -32.14 -2.58 10.50
C ASP A 183 -31.68 -2.77 11.94
N ASN A 184 -30.88 -3.81 12.21
CA ASN A 184 -30.42 -4.13 13.57
C ASN A 184 -29.01 -3.57 13.88
N ILE A 185 -28.29 -3.04 12.91
CA ILE A 185 -26.96 -2.46 13.13
C ILE A 185 -27.11 -1.01 13.60
N TYR A 186 -26.70 -0.73 14.84
CA TYR A 186 -26.62 0.64 15.37
C TYR A 186 -25.43 1.41 14.81
N GLY A 187 -24.29 0.72 14.57
CA GLY A 187 -23.10 1.34 14.01
C GLY A 187 -21.81 0.62 14.36
N ARG A 188 -20.70 1.22 13.99
CA ARG A 188 -19.37 0.63 14.26
C ARG A 188 -19.07 0.57 15.75
N ALA A 189 -18.46 -0.52 16.20
CA ALA A 189 -17.89 -0.67 17.53
C ALA A 189 -16.52 0.08 17.64
N SER A 190 -15.90 0.02 18.82
CA SER A 190 -14.56 0.56 19.04
C SER A 190 -13.53 -0.10 18.13
N PHE A 191 -12.60 0.71 17.59
CA PHE A 191 -11.52 0.22 16.72
C PHE A 191 -10.63 -0.84 17.40
N VAL A 192 -10.48 -0.78 18.72
CA VAL A 192 -9.63 -1.71 19.47
C VAL A 192 -10.22 -3.14 19.53
N LYS A 193 -11.54 -3.28 19.38
CA LYS A 193 -12.19 -4.61 19.36
C LYS A 193 -11.72 -5.42 18.16
N GLY A 194 -11.44 -6.70 18.39
CA GLY A 194 -11.00 -7.66 17.35
C GLY A 194 -9.49 -7.76 17.14
N PHE A 195 -8.66 -6.99 17.83
CA PHE A 195 -7.19 -7.16 17.73
C PHE A 195 -6.72 -8.52 18.27
N ASN A 196 -7.42 -9.10 19.22
CA ASN A 196 -7.11 -10.42 19.77
C ASN A 196 -7.43 -11.57 18.79
N GLU A 197 -8.19 -11.28 17.74
CA GLU A 197 -8.61 -12.26 16.72
C GLU A 197 -7.95 -11.99 15.36
N LEU A 198 -6.81 -11.32 15.35
CA LEU A 198 -6.05 -11.04 14.14
C LEU A 198 -5.67 -12.33 13.42
N LYS A 199 -6.06 -12.43 12.14
CA LYS A 199 -5.58 -13.48 11.25
C LYS A 199 -4.46 -12.97 10.39
N VAL A 200 -3.38 -13.73 10.31
CA VAL A 200 -2.16 -13.37 9.59
C VAL A 200 -2.09 -14.15 8.28
N TYR A 201 -1.82 -13.45 7.20
CA TYR A 201 -1.71 -13.97 5.85
C TYR A 201 -0.32 -13.63 5.30
N PRO A 202 0.60 -14.61 5.19
CA PRO A 202 1.89 -14.38 4.55
C PRO A 202 1.71 -14.23 3.04
N GLY A 203 2.50 -13.36 2.44
CA GLY A 203 2.49 -13.07 1.02
C GLY A 203 3.82 -12.55 0.53
N ILE A 204 3.84 -12.19 -0.74
CA ILE A 204 4.97 -11.54 -1.41
C ILE A 204 4.50 -10.26 -2.07
N TYR A 205 5.40 -9.29 -2.22
CA TYR A 205 5.08 -8.08 -2.95
C TYR A 205 6.18 -7.64 -3.91
N GLY A 206 5.74 -6.89 -4.91
CA GLY A 206 6.60 -6.17 -5.83
C GLY A 206 6.18 -4.71 -5.91
N LYS A 207 7.15 -3.79 -5.86
CA LYS A 207 6.95 -2.34 -5.96
C LYS A 207 7.84 -1.79 -7.04
N VAL A 208 7.28 -1.05 -7.98
CA VAL A 208 8.01 -0.37 -9.06
C VAL A 208 7.54 1.07 -9.20
N GLY A 209 8.45 1.97 -9.55
CA GLY A 209 8.06 3.36 -9.69
C GLY A 209 9.21 4.29 -10.00
N PHE A 210 8.88 5.58 -9.96
CA PHE A 210 9.79 6.69 -10.15
C PHE A 210 9.87 7.49 -8.86
N SER A 211 11.07 7.98 -8.59
CA SER A 211 11.44 8.77 -7.42
C SER A 211 11.99 10.10 -7.88
N PHE A 212 11.42 11.17 -7.38
CA PHE A 212 11.75 12.56 -7.67
C PHE A 212 12.32 13.20 -6.41
N ASP A 213 13.62 13.45 -6.38
CA ASP A 213 14.29 14.09 -5.24
C ASP A 213 14.44 15.60 -5.48
N PHE A 214 13.76 16.37 -4.64
CA PHE A 214 13.75 17.85 -4.61
C PHE A 214 14.67 18.42 -3.53
N GLY A 215 15.45 17.60 -2.81
CA GLY A 215 16.32 18.05 -1.75
C GLY A 215 17.31 19.12 -2.25
N ALA A 216 17.27 20.32 -1.69
CA ALA A 216 18.14 21.42 -2.08
C ALA A 216 19.61 21.17 -1.71
N TYR A 217 19.86 20.42 -0.64
CA TYR A 217 21.19 20.12 -0.12
C TYR A 217 21.54 18.64 -0.33
N SER A 218 22.81 18.35 -0.51
CA SER A 218 23.33 16.98 -0.65
C SER A 218 22.99 16.08 0.57
N THR A 219 22.79 16.68 1.74
CA THR A 219 22.50 15.98 2.99
C THR A 219 21.01 15.73 3.25
N SER A 220 20.12 16.51 2.62
CA SER A 220 18.68 16.40 2.84
C SER A 220 18.00 15.64 1.71
N ILE A 221 17.04 14.80 2.06
CA ILE A 221 16.17 14.08 1.13
C ILE A 221 14.77 14.69 1.25
N LYS A 222 14.21 15.10 0.12
CA LYS A 222 12.79 15.45 -0.04
C LYS A 222 12.32 14.73 -1.28
N ASN A 223 11.69 13.59 -1.10
CA ASN A 223 11.41 12.67 -2.18
C ASN A 223 9.91 12.51 -2.39
N LEU A 224 9.50 12.54 -3.66
CA LEU A 224 8.18 12.18 -4.12
C LEU A 224 8.33 10.91 -4.95
N GLU A 225 7.62 9.85 -4.56
CA GLU A 225 7.59 8.59 -5.31
C GLU A 225 6.20 8.34 -5.85
N LEU A 226 6.14 7.85 -7.08
CA LEU A 226 4.91 7.38 -7.69
C LEU A 226 5.15 6.07 -8.43
N GLY A 227 4.17 5.19 -8.41
CA GLY A 227 4.32 3.88 -9.05
C GLY A 227 3.17 2.93 -8.76
N ALA A 228 3.48 1.65 -8.89
CA ALA A 228 2.54 0.56 -8.66
C ALA A 228 3.13 -0.47 -7.69
N ILE A 229 2.24 -1.04 -6.89
CA ILE A 229 2.55 -2.14 -5.97
C ILE A 229 1.58 -3.28 -6.25
N ILE A 230 2.10 -4.49 -6.30
CA ILE A 230 1.32 -5.71 -6.33
C ILE A 230 1.68 -6.55 -5.10
N ASP A 231 0.67 -6.92 -4.33
CA ASP A 231 0.77 -7.90 -3.24
C ASP A 231 0.05 -9.17 -3.66
N VAL A 232 0.65 -10.31 -3.40
CA VAL A 232 0.07 -11.63 -3.71
C VAL A 232 0.09 -12.49 -2.45
N PHE A 233 -1.10 -13.01 -2.11
CA PHE A 233 -1.31 -13.86 -0.95
C PHE A 233 -1.75 -15.26 -1.40
N PRO A 234 -1.02 -16.32 -1.03
CA PRO A 234 -1.42 -17.71 -1.34
C PRO A 234 -2.79 -18.07 -0.77
N ASN A 235 -3.08 -17.56 0.44
CA ASN A 235 -4.38 -17.68 1.06
C ASN A 235 -5.17 -16.40 0.85
N PRO A 236 -6.36 -16.46 0.24
CA PRO A 236 -7.14 -15.26 -0.08
C PRO A 236 -7.67 -14.59 1.19
N ILE A 237 -7.59 -13.27 1.21
CA ILE A 237 -8.02 -12.46 2.34
C ILE A 237 -9.51 -12.10 2.17
N PRO A 238 -10.41 -12.51 3.09
CA PRO A 238 -11.81 -12.13 3.04
C PRO A 238 -11.97 -10.69 3.56
N VAL A 239 -12.10 -9.72 2.66
CA VAL A 239 -12.29 -8.30 3.02
C VAL A 239 -13.79 -8.00 3.18
N MET A 240 -14.60 -8.41 2.20
CA MET A 240 -16.03 -8.15 2.14
C MET A 240 -16.82 -9.46 2.05
N ALA A 241 -18.04 -9.48 2.64
CA ALA A 241 -18.90 -10.66 2.68
C ALA A 241 -19.43 -11.07 1.30
N TYR A 242 -19.77 -10.08 0.48
CA TYR A 242 -20.48 -10.30 -0.79
C TYR A 242 -19.57 -10.20 -2.01
N ASN A 243 -18.25 -10.24 -1.81
CA ASN A 243 -17.24 -10.24 -2.87
C ASN A 243 -16.39 -11.50 -2.79
N ASP A 244 -15.83 -11.86 -3.94
CA ASP A 244 -14.83 -12.92 -3.99
C ASP A 244 -13.65 -12.58 -3.09
N LYS A 245 -13.05 -13.59 -2.51
CA LYS A 245 -11.85 -13.44 -1.68
C LYS A 245 -10.68 -13.00 -2.56
N GLU A 246 -9.94 -12.01 -2.09
CA GLU A 246 -8.87 -11.40 -2.87
C GLU A 246 -7.53 -12.11 -2.63
N TYR A 247 -6.94 -12.63 -3.71
CA TYR A 247 -5.60 -13.26 -3.72
C TYR A 247 -4.49 -12.27 -3.98
N TYR A 248 -4.81 -11.15 -4.63
CA TYR A 248 -3.85 -10.11 -4.98
C TYR A 248 -4.46 -8.72 -4.84
N PHE A 249 -3.62 -7.78 -4.47
CA PHE A 249 -3.96 -6.35 -4.43
C PHE A 249 -3.02 -5.60 -5.35
N LEU A 250 -3.56 -5.01 -6.40
CA LEU A 250 -2.83 -4.10 -7.28
C LEU A 250 -3.20 -2.67 -6.90
N THR A 251 -2.21 -1.89 -6.48
CA THR A 251 -2.39 -0.51 -6.04
C THR A 251 -1.45 0.43 -6.77
N LEU A 252 -1.97 1.58 -7.18
CA LEU A 252 -1.16 2.74 -7.56
C LEU A 252 -0.88 3.55 -6.31
N PHE A 253 0.33 4.07 -6.18
CA PHE A 253 0.70 4.83 -5.00
C PHE A 253 1.41 6.14 -5.34
N LEU A 254 1.30 7.06 -4.39
CA LEU A 254 2.04 8.30 -4.27
C LEU A 254 2.61 8.35 -2.86
N SER A 255 3.93 8.53 -2.73
CA SER A 255 4.59 8.66 -1.43
C SER A 255 5.36 9.96 -1.35
N VAL A 256 5.30 10.60 -0.19
CA VAL A 256 6.10 11.76 0.15
C VAL A 256 6.97 11.41 1.33
N SER A 257 8.28 11.47 1.16
CA SER A 257 9.25 11.10 2.18
C SER A 257 10.30 12.18 2.43
N PHE A 258 10.73 12.25 3.68
CA PHE A 258 11.77 13.17 4.13
C PHE A 258 12.86 12.36 4.81
N GLY A 259 14.12 12.79 4.62
CA GLY A 259 15.23 12.04 5.16
C GLY A 259 16.55 12.80 5.14
N LYS A 260 17.59 12.06 5.51
CA LYS A 260 18.97 12.56 5.53
C LYS A 260 19.92 11.54 4.92
N ARG A 261 20.99 12.07 4.30
CA ARG A 261 22.15 11.30 3.85
C ARG A 261 23.29 11.46 4.85
N TYR A 262 24.04 10.39 5.08
CA TYR A 262 25.15 10.33 6.02
C TYR A 262 26.17 9.27 5.59
N ASN A 263 27.34 9.27 6.18
CA ASN A 263 28.39 8.26 5.98
C ASN A 263 28.33 7.14 7.03
#